data_fcd54bab8c68689223049ac393ccf271
#
_entry.id   fcd54bab8c68689223049ac393ccf271
#
_cell.length_a   1.000
_cell.length_b   1.000
_cell.length_c   1.000
_cell.angle_alpha   90.00
_cell.angle_beta   90.00
_cell.angle_gamma   90.00
#
_symmetry.space_group_name_H-M   'P 1'
#
loop_
_entity.id
_entity.type
_entity.pdbx_description
1 polymer ?
#
loop_
_entity_poly.entity_id
_entity_poly.type
_entity_poly.pdbx_seq_one_letter_code
_entity_poly.pdbx_strand_id
1 'polypeptide(L)'
;MPDFDVIVVGSGPGGATAADVLTAAGKSVCILEKGRNHLLALEPPFDNLGHLSNDEIKFDRRHFLGPDPLLEPRTYRRAVADGERTFTGDVNNMPSTVGGAGFHADGKLPRYREVDFRLATEFGPVEGADVADWPVDYDEMEPYYAEAERSIGVAGDHTGNPFAAWRADPYPMPPGADMRPKPIVRLICRSCPRW
;
A
#
# COMPACT_ATOMS: atom_id res chain seq x y z
N MET A 1 26.06 -20.11 8.65
CA MET A 1 25.13 -20.17 7.53
C MET A 1 24.20 -18.97 7.67
N PRO A 2 23.74 -18.36 6.61
CA PRO A 2 22.71 -17.34 6.78
C PRO A 2 21.47 -17.99 7.37
N ASP A 3 20.82 -17.32 8.33
CA ASP A 3 19.62 -17.84 8.97
C ASP A 3 18.37 -17.73 8.08
N PHE A 4 18.43 -16.88 7.04
CA PHE A 4 17.38 -16.65 6.06
C PHE A 4 17.93 -16.55 4.64
N ASP A 5 17.13 -17.00 3.66
CA ASP A 5 17.45 -16.85 2.23
C ASP A 5 17.28 -15.41 1.76
N VAL A 6 16.26 -14.73 2.29
CA VAL A 6 15.87 -13.37 1.87
C VAL A 6 15.49 -12.52 3.09
N ILE A 7 15.94 -11.27 3.05
CA ILE A 7 15.51 -10.24 4.00
C ILE A 7 14.68 -9.21 3.24
N VAL A 8 13.44 -9.00 3.71
CA VAL A 8 12.53 -7.98 3.22
C VAL A 8 12.50 -6.81 4.20
N VAL A 9 12.72 -5.60 3.74
CA VAL A 9 12.68 -4.39 4.58
C VAL A 9 11.34 -3.68 4.40
N GLY A 10 10.57 -3.66 5.46
CA GLY A 10 9.22 -3.10 5.52
C GLY A 10 8.12 -4.14 5.26
N SER A 11 7.09 -4.12 6.10
CA SER A 11 5.93 -5.02 6.04
C SER A 11 4.69 -4.39 5.37
N GLY A 12 4.87 -3.30 4.63
CA GLY A 12 3.79 -2.71 3.82
C GLY A 12 3.32 -3.67 2.71
N PRO A 13 2.29 -3.29 1.93
CA PRO A 13 1.71 -4.18 0.91
C PRO A 13 2.73 -4.83 -0.02
N GLY A 14 3.71 -4.06 -0.50
CA GLY A 14 4.77 -4.59 -1.37
C GLY A 14 5.65 -5.63 -0.69
N GLY A 15 6.13 -5.34 0.53
CA GLY A 15 6.97 -6.28 1.28
C GLY A 15 6.23 -7.54 1.69
N ALA A 16 4.98 -7.41 2.11
CA ALA A 16 4.12 -8.53 2.46
C ALA A 16 3.87 -9.44 1.25
N THR A 17 3.54 -8.86 0.09
CA THR A 17 3.33 -9.63 -1.15
C THR A 17 4.61 -10.33 -1.61
N ALA A 18 5.76 -9.63 -1.55
CA ALA A 18 7.04 -10.24 -1.90
C ALA A 18 7.38 -11.43 -0.97
N ALA A 19 7.14 -11.27 0.33
CA ALA A 19 7.36 -12.34 1.30
C ALA A 19 6.43 -13.53 1.07
N ASP A 20 5.16 -13.30 0.73
CA ASP A 20 4.19 -14.35 0.41
C ASP A 20 4.65 -15.19 -0.78
N VAL A 21 4.99 -14.53 -1.89
CA VAL A 21 5.49 -15.21 -3.10
C VAL A 21 6.78 -15.98 -2.83
N LEU A 22 7.72 -15.41 -2.10
CA LEU A 22 9.01 -16.04 -1.80
C LEU A 22 8.84 -17.25 -0.87
N THR A 23 8.00 -17.15 0.15
CA THR A 23 7.71 -18.26 1.05
C THR A 23 6.94 -19.37 0.36
N ALA A 24 6.00 -19.04 -0.52
CA ALA A 24 5.31 -20.01 -1.38
C ALA A 24 6.30 -20.76 -2.30
N ALA A 25 7.38 -20.09 -2.72
CA ALA A 25 8.49 -20.70 -3.46
C ALA A 25 9.50 -21.48 -2.58
N GLY A 26 9.21 -21.67 -1.30
CA GLY A 26 10.02 -22.44 -0.36
C GLY A 26 11.24 -21.70 0.18
N LYS A 27 11.31 -20.38 0.07
CA LYS A 27 12.38 -19.56 0.65
C LYS A 27 12.11 -19.23 2.11
N SER A 28 13.16 -19.24 2.92
CA SER A 28 13.11 -18.69 4.27
C SER A 28 13.24 -17.16 4.20
N VAL A 29 12.22 -16.44 4.71
CA VAL A 29 12.13 -14.99 4.60
C VAL A 29 12.09 -14.35 5.97
N CYS A 30 12.90 -13.33 6.19
CA CYS A 30 12.82 -12.44 7.35
C CYS A 30 12.29 -11.08 6.92
N ILE A 31 11.22 -10.59 7.56
CA ILE A 31 10.73 -9.22 7.35
C ILE A 31 11.21 -8.35 8.50
N LEU A 32 11.92 -7.27 8.16
CA LEU A 32 12.32 -6.25 9.12
C LEU A 32 11.34 -5.07 9.04
N GLU A 33 10.63 -4.83 10.14
CA GLU A 33 9.66 -3.74 10.26
C GLU A 33 10.05 -2.81 11.41
N LYS A 34 10.08 -1.50 11.15
CA LYS A 34 10.40 -0.50 12.18
C LYS A 34 9.20 -0.11 13.04
N GLY A 35 8.00 -0.28 12.51
CA GLY A 35 6.75 0.10 13.15
C GLY A 35 6.28 -0.91 14.18
N ARG A 36 5.38 -0.46 15.05
CA ARG A 36 4.76 -1.33 16.06
C ARG A 36 3.77 -2.29 15.43
N ASN A 37 3.70 -3.48 16.00
CA ASN A 37 2.61 -4.41 15.70
C ASN A 37 1.42 -4.12 16.61
N HIS A 38 0.51 -3.29 16.13
CA HIS A 38 -0.71 -2.95 16.86
C HIS A 38 -1.71 -4.10 16.95
N LEU A 39 -1.60 -5.09 16.05
CA LEU A 39 -2.48 -6.26 16.06
C LEU A 39 -2.21 -7.18 17.25
N LEU A 40 -0.96 -7.26 17.70
CA LEU A 40 -0.60 -8.05 18.88
C LEU A 40 -1.02 -7.39 20.20
N ALA A 41 -1.28 -6.09 20.19
CA ALA A 41 -1.75 -5.36 21.37
C ALA A 41 -3.27 -5.39 21.54
N LEU A 42 -3.98 -6.02 20.60
CA LEU A 42 -5.43 -6.13 20.65
C LEU A 42 -5.81 -7.40 21.40
N GLU A 43 -6.20 -7.24 22.65
CA GLU A 43 -6.83 -8.34 23.39
C GLU A 43 -8.26 -8.59 22.90
N PRO A 44 -8.70 -9.86 22.86
CA PRO A 44 -10.10 -10.15 22.58
C PRO A 44 -11.05 -9.58 23.67
N PRO A 45 -12.24 -9.12 23.30
CA PRO A 45 -12.78 -9.04 21.96
C PRO A 45 -12.13 -7.91 21.17
N PHE A 46 -11.85 -8.14 19.90
CA PHE A 46 -11.21 -7.18 18.99
C PHE A 46 -12.07 -5.94 18.66
N ASP A 47 -12.76 -5.42 19.63
CA ASP A 47 -13.68 -4.28 19.51
C ASP A 47 -12.95 -3.02 19.03
N ASN A 48 -11.64 -2.95 19.29
CA ASN A 48 -10.80 -1.83 18.89
C ASN A 48 -10.35 -1.88 17.42
N LEU A 49 -10.54 -2.99 16.69
CA LEU A 49 -10.24 -3.04 15.26
C LEU A 49 -11.08 -2.05 14.45
N GLY A 50 -12.33 -1.80 14.88
CA GLY A 50 -13.17 -0.76 14.30
C GLY A 50 -12.63 0.65 14.52
N HIS A 51 -11.96 0.89 15.64
CA HIS A 51 -11.34 2.17 15.94
C HIS A 51 -10.06 2.40 15.14
N LEU A 52 -9.26 1.36 14.90
CA LEU A 52 -8.06 1.46 14.06
C LEU A 52 -8.40 1.67 12.57
N SER A 53 -9.53 1.12 12.10
CA SER A 53 -10.00 1.32 10.74
C SER A 53 -10.62 2.69 10.50
N ASN A 54 -11.05 3.39 11.55
CA ASN A 54 -11.70 4.70 11.48
C ASN A 54 -10.72 5.88 11.53
N ASP A 55 -9.43 5.61 11.28
CA ASP A 55 -8.58 6.67 10.81
C ASP A 55 -8.16 7.70 11.83
N GLU A 56 -7.57 7.21 12.88
CA GLU A 56 -6.83 8.08 13.82
C GLU A 56 -5.75 8.91 13.11
N ILE A 57 -5.32 8.51 11.91
CA ILE A 57 -4.40 9.26 11.06
C ILE A 57 -5.07 10.50 10.47
N LYS A 58 -6.35 10.45 10.15
CA LYS A 58 -7.10 11.60 9.58
C LYS A 58 -7.45 12.64 10.63
N PHE A 59 -7.57 12.25 11.91
CA PHE A 59 -8.17 13.08 12.95
C PHE A 59 -7.20 13.48 14.02
N ASP A 60 -6.16 13.90 14.10
CA ASP A 60 -5.43 14.54 15.22
C ASP A 60 -4.53 13.65 16.09
N ARG A 61 -4.67 12.34 16.04
CA ARG A 61 -3.80 11.42 16.80
C ARG A 61 -2.70 10.78 15.95
N ARG A 62 -2.17 11.55 15.06
CA ARG A 62 -1.15 11.15 14.08
C ARG A 62 0.12 10.57 14.70
N HIS A 63 0.39 10.93 15.95
CA HIS A 63 1.56 10.47 16.69
C HIS A 63 1.49 9.01 17.12
N PHE A 64 0.31 8.42 17.13
CA PHE A 64 0.16 7.02 17.53
C PHE A 64 0.75 6.06 16.50
N LEU A 65 0.66 6.40 15.24
CA LEU A 65 1.12 5.59 14.11
C LEU A 65 2.24 6.25 13.31
N GLY A 66 2.40 7.55 13.47
CA GLY A 66 3.47 8.30 12.82
C GLY A 66 4.84 8.04 13.46
N PRO A 67 5.92 8.25 12.72
CA PRO A 67 7.25 8.25 13.29
C PRO A 67 7.42 9.40 14.28
N ASP A 68 8.26 9.19 15.28
CA ASP A 68 8.67 10.28 16.18
C ASP A 68 9.42 11.35 15.36
N PRO A 69 8.93 12.59 15.28
CA PRO A 69 9.55 13.64 14.49
C PRO A 69 10.94 14.04 14.98
N LEU A 70 11.32 13.71 16.21
CA LEU A 70 12.67 13.92 16.72
C LEU A 70 13.66 12.88 16.21
N LEU A 71 13.19 11.63 16.02
CA LEU A 71 14.01 10.51 15.53
C LEU A 71 13.99 10.43 14.02
N GLU A 72 12.90 10.83 13.41
CA GLU A 72 12.65 10.71 11.97
C GLU A 72 12.04 12.02 11.44
N PRO A 73 12.80 13.11 11.40
CA PRO A 73 12.30 14.41 10.96
C PRO A 73 11.91 14.34 9.47
N ARG A 74 10.72 14.80 9.15
CA ARG A 74 10.24 14.95 7.77
C ARG A 74 10.58 16.33 7.28
N THR A 75 11.30 16.40 6.17
CA THR A 75 11.70 17.67 5.55
C THR A 75 10.93 17.93 4.27
N TYR A 76 10.65 19.18 3.98
CA TYR A 76 9.99 19.60 2.76
C TYR A 76 10.53 20.96 2.29
N ARG A 77 10.27 21.30 1.04
CA ARG A 77 10.48 22.63 0.46
C ARG A 77 9.12 23.26 0.19
N ARG A 78 9.00 24.55 0.42
CA ARG A 78 7.75 25.29 0.19
C ARG A 78 7.59 25.68 -1.27
N ALA A 79 8.71 25.97 -1.92
CA ALA A 79 8.77 26.37 -3.32
C ALA A 79 10.12 26.00 -3.93
N VAL A 80 10.18 25.97 -5.25
CA VAL A 80 11.44 25.77 -6.00
C VAL A 80 12.47 26.84 -5.65
N ALA A 81 12.03 28.05 -5.36
CA ALA A 81 12.89 29.18 -4.96
C ALA A 81 13.62 28.95 -3.62
N ASP A 82 13.19 28.00 -2.79
CA ASP A 82 13.90 27.67 -1.53
C ASP A 82 15.26 26.98 -1.80
N GLY A 83 15.51 26.52 -3.02
CA GLY A 83 16.75 25.85 -3.40
C GLY A 83 17.00 24.64 -2.52
N GLU A 84 18.16 24.60 -1.82
CA GLU A 84 18.51 23.51 -0.90
C GLU A 84 17.92 23.68 0.51
N ARG A 85 17.31 24.82 0.80
CA ARG A 85 16.71 25.08 2.11
C ARG A 85 15.52 24.17 2.34
N THR A 86 15.56 23.41 3.42
CA THR A 86 14.48 22.53 3.86
C THR A 86 13.83 23.03 5.15
N PHE A 87 12.57 22.68 5.31
CA PHE A 87 11.80 22.90 6.53
C PHE A 87 11.41 21.55 7.10
N THR A 88 11.37 21.45 8.42
CA THR A 88 10.89 20.25 9.11
C THR A 88 9.46 20.47 9.54
N GLY A 89 8.60 19.49 9.32
CA GLY A 89 7.22 19.59 9.72
C GLY A 89 6.41 18.33 9.38
N ASP A 90 5.14 18.43 9.66
CA ASP A 90 4.15 17.34 9.56
C ASP A 90 3.58 17.25 8.14
N VAL A 91 4.45 16.99 7.17
CA VAL A 91 4.10 17.02 5.73
C VAL A 91 3.85 15.64 5.11
N ASN A 92 4.20 14.58 5.78
CA ASN A 92 4.02 13.24 5.26
C ASN A 92 3.57 12.31 6.39
N ASN A 93 2.28 12.04 6.41
CA ASN A 93 1.61 11.24 7.44
C ASN A 93 1.69 9.74 7.16
N MET A 94 2.82 9.24 6.70
CA MET A 94 3.01 7.81 6.51
C MET A 94 3.15 7.12 7.87
N PRO A 95 2.27 6.19 8.21
CA PRO A 95 2.34 5.49 9.50
C PRO A 95 3.57 4.58 9.56
N SER A 96 4.15 4.48 10.76
CA SER A 96 5.17 3.49 11.10
C SER A 96 4.52 2.36 11.89
N THR A 97 3.96 1.39 11.19
CA THR A 97 3.24 0.25 11.75
C THR A 97 3.43 -0.98 10.88
N VAL A 98 3.26 -2.16 11.46
CA VAL A 98 3.13 -3.40 10.68
C VAL A 98 1.99 -3.25 9.67
N GLY A 99 2.27 -3.60 8.41
CA GLY A 99 1.35 -3.37 7.30
C GLY A 99 1.50 -2.00 6.62
N GLY A 100 2.27 -1.08 7.21
CA GLY A 100 2.53 0.25 6.66
C GLY A 100 1.27 1.07 6.41
N ALA A 101 1.32 1.98 5.45
CA ALA A 101 0.18 2.81 5.06
C ALA A 101 -1.01 1.99 4.52
N GLY A 102 -0.77 0.80 3.98
CA GLY A 102 -1.81 -0.11 3.49
C GLY A 102 -2.81 -0.53 4.57
N PHE A 103 -2.38 -0.58 5.83
CA PHE A 103 -3.24 -0.90 6.97
C PHE A 103 -4.33 0.16 7.23
N HIS A 104 -4.08 1.40 6.83
CA HIS A 104 -4.98 2.54 6.99
C HIS A 104 -5.54 3.06 5.67
N ALA A 105 -5.29 2.36 4.56
CA ALA A 105 -5.83 2.73 3.27
C ALA A 105 -7.35 2.58 3.26
N ASP A 106 -8.02 3.46 2.52
CA ASP A 106 -9.48 3.42 2.32
C ASP A 106 -9.95 2.18 1.53
N GLY A 107 -9.08 1.21 1.30
CA GLY A 107 -9.37 0.01 0.52
C GLY A 107 -9.50 0.26 -0.98
N LYS A 108 -9.08 1.43 -1.46
CA LYS A 108 -9.06 1.76 -2.88
C LYS A 108 -7.80 1.18 -3.51
N LEU A 109 -7.97 0.29 -4.48
CA LEU A 109 -6.89 -0.39 -5.18
C LEU A 109 -7.05 -0.21 -6.70
N PRO A 110 -6.91 1.03 -7.21
CA PRO A 110 -6.95 1.26 -8.64
C PRO A 110 -5.68 0.71 -9.29
N ARG A 111 -5.80 0.21 -10.52
CA ARG A 111 -4.64 -0.06 -11.37
C ARG A 111 -4.11 1.24 -11.93
N TYR A 112 -2.81 1.33 -12.15
CA TYR A 112 -2.26 2.34 -13.03
C TYR A 112 -2.78 2.10 -14.46
N ARG A 113 -2.89 3.18 -15.24
CA ARG A 113 -3.31 3.11 -16.63
C ARG A 113 -2.09 2.91 -17.52
N GLU A 114 -2.31 2.54 -18.76
CA GLU A 114 -1.25 2.34 -19.76
C GLU A 114 -0.35 3.59 -19.89
N VAL A 115 -0.98 4.77 -19.88
CA VAL A 115 -0.27 6.07 -19.96
C VAL A 115 0.66 6.31 -18.77
N ASP A 116 0.33 5.78 -17.60
CA ASP A 116 1.14 5.98 -16.38
C ASP A 116 2.51 5.28 -16.47
N PHE A 117 2.63 4.27 -17.33
CA PHE A 117 3.89 3.57 -17.61
C PHE A 117 4.76 4.29 -18.65
N ARG A 118 4.18 5.24 -19.41
CA ARG A 118 4.80 5.89 -20.58
C ARG A 118 4.76 7.42 -20.48
N LEU A 119 4.86 7.96 -19.28
CA LEU A 119 4.70 9.41 -19.05
C LEU A 119 5.71 10.26 -19.83
N ALA A 120 6.97 9.85 -19.90
CA ALA A 120 7.98 10.61 -20.65
C ALA A 120 7.73 10.54 -22.16
N THR A 121 7.33 9.39 -22.66
CA THR A 121 6.99 9.24 -24.10
C THR A 121 5.74 10.03 -24.46
N GLU A 122 4.70 10.02 -23.63
CA GLU A 122 3.40 10.62 -23.92
C GLU A 122 3.39 12.15 -23.76
N PHE A 123 4.05 12.65 -22.74
CA PHE A 123 4.00 14.07 -22.38
C PHE A 123 5.30 14.83 -22.70
N GLY A 124 6.38 14.11 -22.99
CA GLY A 124 7.70 14.72 -23.20
C GLY A 124 8.29 15.33 -21.93
N PRO A 125 9.33 16.18 -22.09
CA PRO A 125 9.97 16.84 -20.94
C PRO A 125 8.99 17.78 -20.23
N VAL A 126 8.91 17.67 -18.91
CA VAL A 126 8.10 18.55 -18.06
C VAL A 126 9.04 19.46 -17.28
N GLU A 127 8.86 20.78 -17.41
CA GLU A 127 9.70 21.76 -16.71
C GLU A 127 9.59 21.57 -15.18
N GLY A 128 10.72 21.43 -14.51
CA GLY A 128 10.81 21.25 -13.07
C GLY A 128 10.46 19.85 -12.56
N ALA A 129 10.29 18.87 -13.46
CA ALA A 129 10.06 17.47 -13.10
C ALA A 129 11.00 16.53 -13.86
N ASP A 130 11.42 15.48 -13.19
CA ASP A 130 12.18 14.38 -13.77
C ASP A 130 11.21 13.23 -14.06
N VAL A 131 10.70 13.20 -15.28
CA VAL A 131 9.71 12.23 -15.74
C VAL A 131 10.39 11.18 -16.60
N ALA A 132 10.16 9.92 -16.26
CA ALA A 132 10.69 8.78 -17.00
C ALA A 132 9.57 7.77 -17.30
N ASP A 133 9.77 6.98 -18.34
CA ASP A 133 8.95 5.79 -18.57
C ASP A 133 9.36 4.68 -17.63
N TRP A 134 8.43 3.83 -17.27
CA TRP A 134 8.74 2.60 -16.52
C TRP A 134 9.47 1.61 -17.43
N PRO A 135 10.34 0.76 -16.87
CA PRO A 135 11.04 -0.27 -17.65
C PRO A 135 10.14 -1.46 -18.06
N VAL A 136 8.90 -1.45 -17.63
CA VAL A 136 7.84 -2.41 -17.96
C VAL A 136 6.62 -1.65 -18.46
N ASP A 137 5.79 -2.29 -19.26
CA ASP A 137 4.53 -1.69 -19.70
C ASP A 137 3.32 -2.28 -18.95
N TYR A 138 2.14 -1.75 -19.28
CA TYR A 138 0.91 -2.20 -18.65
C TYR A 138 0.56 -3.64 -19.01
N ASP A 139 0.81 -4.08 -20.23
CA ASP A 139 0.48 -5.43 -20.70
C ASP A 139 1.30 -6.49 -19.96
N GLU A 140 2.57 -6.16 -19.66
CA GLU A 140 3.41 -7.00 -18.82
C GLU A 140 2.93 -7.02 -17.35
N MET A 141 2.36 -5.91 -16.85
CA MET A 141 1.89 -5.79 -15.47
C MET A 141 0.48 -6.33 -15.25
N GLU A 142 -0.35 -6.40 -16.27
CA GLU A 142 -1.76 -6.80 -16.16
C GLU A 142 -1.98 -8.14 -15.45
N PRO A 143 -1.25 -9.22 -15.77
CA PRO A 143 -1.41 -10.51 -15.09
C PRO A 143 -1.13 -10.43 -13.58
N TYR A 144 -0.16 -9.61 -13.18
CA TYR A 144 0.20 -9.43 -11.77
C TYR A 144 -0.85 -8.59 -11.03
N TYR A 145 -1.44 -7.59 -11.68
CA TYR A 145 -2.59 -6.89 -11.13
C TYR A 145 -3.75 -7.84 -10.89
N ALA A 146 -4.07 -8.69 -11.87
CA ALA A 146 -5.15 -9.66 -11.76
C ALA A 146 -4.89 -10.68 -10.63
N GLU A 147 -3.65 -11.12 -10.46
CA GLU A 147 -3.25 -12.00 -9.37
C GLU A 147 -3.38 -11.33 -8.00
N ALA A 148 -2.86 -10.12 -7.86
CA ALA A 148 -2.98 -9.34 -6.62
C ALA A 148 -4.45 -9.07 -6.25
N GLU A 149 -5.27 -8.69 -7.23
CA GLU A 149 -6.71 -8.48 -7.02
C GLU A 149 -7.42 -9.74 -6.56
N ARG A 150 -7.07 -10.91 -7.11
CA ARG A 150 -7.62 -12.20 -6.68
C ARG A 150 -7.18 -12.57 -5.26
N SER A 151 -5.90 -12.36 -4.96
CA SER A 151 -5.35 -12.65 -3.63
C SER A 151 -6.00 -11.80 -2.54
N ILE A 152 -6.19 -10.51 -2.80
CA ILE A 152 -6.80 -9.56 -1.86
C ILE A 152 -8.33 -9.70 -1.83
N GLY A 153 -8.95 -10.14 -2.93
CA GLY A 153 -10.39 -10.21 -3.10
C GLY A 153 -11.00 -8.84 -3.43
N VAL A 154 -10.40 -8.13 -4.39
CA VAL A 154 -10.87 -6.80 -4.80
C VAL A 154 -12.24 -6.90 -5.44
N ALA A 155 -13.15 -6.03 -4.98
CA ALA A 155 -14.50 -5.90 -5.52
C ALA A 155 -14.64 -4.64 -6.36
N GLY A 156 -15.36 -4.74 -7.47
CA GLY A 156 -15.57 -3.56 -8.30
C GLY A 156 -16.37 -3.84 -9.56
N ASP A 157 -16.68 -2.75 -10.27
CA ASP A 157 -17.23 -2.75 -11.62
C ASP A 157 -16.40 -1.80 -12.47
N HIS A 158 -15.82 -2.32 -13.53
CA HIS A 158 -15.00 -1.53 -14.47
C HIS A 158 -15.80 -1.01 -15.66
N THR A 159 -17.02 -1.52 -15.88
CA THR A 159 -17.79 -1.27 -17.09
C THR A 159 -18.29 0.16 -17.20
N GLY A 160 -18.46 0.84 -16.09
CA GLY A 160 -18.93 2.23 -16.03
C GLY A 160 -17.83 3.29 -15.96
N ASN A 161 -16.55 2.92 -15.90
CA ASN A 161 -15.45 3.87 -15.79
C ASN A 161 -14.66 3.96 -17.10
N PRO A 162 -14.83 5.04 -17.89
CA PRO A 162 -14.13 5.20 -19.16
C PRO A 162 -12.60 5.42 -19.00
N PHE A 163 -12.15 5.67 -17.78
CA PHE A 163 -10.74 5.88 -17.45
C PHE A 163 -10.10 4.67 -16.76
N ALA A 164 -10.85 3.58 -16.59
CA ALA A 164 -10.26 2.36 -16.04
C ALA A 164 -9.26 1.79 -17.06
N ALA A 165 -8.12 1.31 -16.56
CA ALA A 165 -7.21 0.52 -17.35
C ALA A 165 -7.94 -0.75 -17.87
N TRP A 166 -7.58 -1.21 -19.03
CA TRP A 166 -8.14 -2.44 -19.57
C TRP A 166 -7.78 -3.65 -18.67
N ARG A 167 -8.57 -4.69 -18.76
CA ARG A 167 -8.35 -5.91 -17.99
C ARG A 167 -8.83 -7.13 -18.76
N ALA A 168 -8.07 -8.22 -18.63
CA ALA A 168 -8.43 -9.49 -19.24
C ALA A 168 -9.64 -10.12 -18.54
N ASP A 169 -9.68 -10.05 -17.21
CA ASP A 169 -10.72 -10.63 -16.37
C ASP A 169 -11.49 -9.55 -15.59
N PRO A 170 -12.78 -9.77 -15.31
CA PRO A 170 -13.52 -8.90 -14.40
C PRO A 170 -12.92 -8.93 -12.99
N TYR A 171 -13.35 -8.01 -12.13
CA TYR A 171 -12.97 -8.06 -10.72
C TYR A 171 -13.35 -9.40 -10.09
N PRO A 172 -12.50 -9.96 -9.20
CA PRO A 172 -12.76 -11.26 -8.57
C PRO A 172 -14.02 -11.28 -7.69
N MET A 173 -14.47 -10.11 -7.26
CA MET A 173 -15.72 -9.96 -6.51
C MET A 173 -16.60 -8.87 -7.15
N PRO A 174 -17.94 -9.09 -7.20
CA PRO A 174 -18.85 -8.07 -7.72
C PRO A 174 -18.84 -6.83 -6.81
N PRO A 175 -19.24 -5.66 -7.34
CA PRO A 175 -19.42 -4.48 -6.51
C PRO A 175 -20.45 -4.79 -5.42
N GLY A 176 -20.11 -4.42 -4.18
CA GLY A 176 -21.03 -4.63 -3.06
C GLY A 176 -22.29 -3.77 -3.25
N ALA A 177 -23.47 -4.37 -3.12
CA ALA A 177 -24.75 -3.64 -3.16
C ALA A 177 -24.88 -2.65 -1.99
N ASP A 178 -24.04 -2.75 -1.01
CA ASP A 178 -24.02 -1.91 0.19
C ASP A 178 -22.57 -1.57 0.51
N MET A 179 -22.16 -0.34 0.26
CA MET A 179 -20.82 0.20 0.55
C MET A 179 -20.57 0.33 2.07
N ARG A 180 -21.24 -0.45 2.89
CA ARG A 180 -20.82 -0.55 4.28
C ARG A 180 -19.45 -1.22 4.33
N PRO A 181 -18.45 -0.59 4.97
CA PRO A 181 -17.15 -1.20 5.11
C PRO A 181 -17.33 -2.55 5.80
N LYS A 182 -17.17 -3.63 5.05
CA LYS A 182 -16.97 -4.94 5.67
C LYS A 182 -15.65 -4.85 6.43
N PRO A 183 -15.58 -5.33 7.67
CA PRO A 183 -14.36 -5.26 8.44
C PRO A 183 -13.20 -5.79 7.61
N ILE A 184 -12.15 -5.00 7.50
CA ILE A 184 -10.91 -5.29 6.76
C ILE A 184 -10.33 -6.66 7.11
N VAL A 185 -10.60 -7.17 8.29
CA VAL A 185 -10.22 -8.51 8.77
C VAL A 185 -10.69 -9.65 7.84
N ARG A 186 -11.73 -9.47 7.05
CA ARG A 186 -12.14 -10.48 6.05
C ARG A 186 -11.39 -10.39 4.73
N LEU A 187 -10.72 -9.28 4.47
CA LEU A 187 -9.96 -9.07 3.23
C LEU A 187 -8.52 -9.58 3.32
N ILE A 188 -7.96 -9.68 4.52
CA ILE A 188 -6.53 -9.94 4.70
C ILE A 188 -6.17 -11.42 4.85
N CYS A 189 -7.09 -12.30 5.16
CA CYS A 189 -6.71 -13.69 5.37
C CYS A 189 -7.79 -14.72 5.04
N ARG A 190 -7.89 -15.12 3.76
CA ARG A 190 -8.51 -16.41 3.42
C ARG A 190 -7.58 -17.60 3.61
N SER A 191 -6.28 -17.38 3.74
CA SER A 191 -5.25 -18.41 3.81
C SER A 191 -4.53 -18.52 5.15
N CYS A 192 -4.80 -17.66 6.14
CA CYS A 192 -4.22 -17.84 7.46
C CYS A 192 -4.93 -18.96 8.21
N PRO A 193 -4.23 -20.02 8.61
CA PRO A 193 -4.77 -20.97 9.57
C PRO A 193 -5.11 -20.21 10.86
N ARG A 194 -6.23 -20.56 11.45
CA ARG A 194 -6.71 -19.94 12.70
C ARG A 194 -5.60 -19.96 13.74
N TRP A 195 -5.27 -18.79 14.24
CA TRP A 195 -4.53 -18.61 15.48
C TRP A 195 -5.44 -18.92 16.65
#